data_657fde306fb14ee57f4fecf1ece1e135
#
_entry.id   657fde306fb14ee57f4fecf1ece1e135
#
_cell.length_a   1.000
_cell.length_b   1.000
_cell.length_c   1.000
_cell.angle_alpha   90.00
_cell.angle_beta   90.00
_cell.angle_gamma   90.00
#
_symmetry.space_group_name_H-M   'P 1'
#
loop_
_entity.id
_entity.type
_entity.pdbx_description
1 polymer ?
#
loop_
_entity_poly.entity_id
_entity_poly.type
_entity_poly.pdbx_seq_one_letter_code
_entity_poly.pdbx_strand_id
1 'polypeptide(L)'
;MKQPLRVMIIPIVAWICQAGAQDLKPVQLPPPQKEIGKPLMQVLSLRHSSRDFDPKPLLPQDLSNLLWAADGINRGESGKRTAPSAMNWQETDVYVILSDGAFLYDAKANSLNPVIAGDVRALAGTQGFVKGAPLTLVYVVDYARMTKANDEDKKLYSAADVGFIAENAYLYCASQGFAVVVRGSVDRPVLSERLRLRPDQKIILAQTVGYPK
;
A
#
# COMPACT_ATOMS: atom_id res chain seq x y z
N MET A 1 -50.66 23.94 53.38
CA MET A 1 -49.66 24.53 52.49
C MET A 1 -48.67 23.42 52.13
N LYS A 2 -48.72 22.90 50.86
CA LYS A 2 -47.82 21.81 50.36
C LYS A 2 -46.70 22.46 49.58
N GLN A 3 -45.46 22.27 49.99
CA GLN A 3 -44.29 22.77 49.24
C GLN A 3 -44.02 21.84 48.04
N PRO A 4 -43.63 22.38 46.86
CA PRO A 4 -43.29 21.58 45.71
C PRO A 4 -41.87 21.04 45.81
N LEU A 5 -41.73 19.74 45.53
CA LEU A 5 -40.47 19.04 45.41
C LEU A 5 -39.68 19.53 44.20
N ARG A 6 -38.53 20.17 44.41
CA ARG A 6 -37.62 20.59 43.34
C ARG A 6 -36.77 19.39 42.92
N VAL A 7 -37.05 18.87 41.73
CA VAL A 7 -36.19 17.85 41.07
C VAL A 7 -34.95 18.56 40.50
N MET A 8 -33.81 18.23 41.07
CA MET A 8 -32.51 18.75 40.60
C MET A 8 -32.02 17.86 39.47
N ILE A 9 -32.09 18.29 38.23
CA ILE A 9 -31.54 17.59 37.07
C ILE A 9 -30.03 17.88 37.02
N ILE A 10 -29.22 16.84 37.31
CA ILE A 10 -27.77 16.92 37.16
C ILE A 10 -27.45 16.61 35.68
N PRO A 11 -26.83 17.54 34.94
CA PRO A 11 -26.42 17.23 33.58
C PRO A 11 -25.26 16.20 33.62
N ILE A 12 -25.49 15.03 33.02
CA ILE A 12 -24.43 14.07 32.76
C ILE A 12 -23.61 14.66 31.61
N VAL A 13 -22.47 15.25 31.93
CA VAL A 13 -21.47 15.63 30.93
C VAL A 13 -20.80 14.34 30.48
N ALA A 14 -21.23 13.83 29.33
CA ALA A 14 -20.55 12.73 28.65
C ALA A 14 -19.17 13.23 28.21
N TRP A 15 -18.13 12.83 28.91
CA TRP A 15 -16.76 12.96 28.45
C TRP A 15 -16.59 12.05 27.23
N ILE A 16 -16.69 12.62 26.05
CA ILE A 16 -16.27 11.97 24.81
C ILE A 16 -14.76 11.94 24.89
N CYS A 17 -14.23 10.76 25.23
CA CYS A 17 -12.80 10.46 25.10
C CYS A 17 -12.48 10.53 23.60
N GLN A 18 -12.06 11.70 23.11
CA GLN A 18 -11.39 11.79 21.82
C GLN A 18 -10.06 11.07 21.99
N ALA A 19 -10.05 9.78 21.64
CA ALA A 19 -8.81 9.09 21.34
C ALA A 19 -8.15 9.90 20.22
N GLY A 20 -7.13 10.68 20.57
CA GLY A 20 -6.40 11.50 19.62
C GLY A 20 -5.90 10.59 18.51
N ALA A 21 -6.37 10.81 17.29
CA ALA A 21 -5.73 10.24 16.12
C ALA A 21 -4.27 10.73 16.16
N GLN A 22 -3.35 9.80 16.39
CA GLN A 22 -1.92 10.11 16.34
C GLN A 22 -1.66 10.62 14.92
N ASP A 23 -1.25 11.87 14.77
CA ASP A 23 -0.90 12.45 13.48
C ASP A 23 0.31 11.67 12.94
N LEU A 24 0.07 10.84 11.93
CA LEU A 24 1.14 10.16 11.23
C LEU A 24 2.06 11.18 10.58
N LYS A 25 3.37 10.98 10.73
CA LYS A 25 4.37 11.81 10.07
C LYS A 25 4.92 11.09 8.83
N PRO A 26 5.43 11.83 7.84
CA PRO A 26 6.18 11.24 6.74
C PRO A 26 7.35 10.40 7.27
N VAL A 27 7.55 9.23 6.69
CA VAL A 27 8.63 8.31 7.04
C VAL A 27 9.68 8.35 5.94
N GLN A 28 10.86 8.87 6.25
CA GLN A 28 12.00 8.80 5.34
C GLN A 28 12.55 7.38 5.34
N LEU A 29 12.62 6.77 4.16
CA LEU A 29 13.21 5.45 3.99
C LEU A 29 14.73 5.57 3.77
N PRO A 30 15.52 4.57 4.20
CA PRO A 30 16.94 4.53 3.90
C PRO A 30 17.16 4.39 2.38
N PRO A 31 18.31 4.82 1.83
CA PRO A 31 18.60 4.63 0.42
C PRO A 31 18.50 3.14 0.02
N PRO A 32 17.87 2.82 -1.13
CA PRO A 32 17.74 1.43 -1.57
C PRO A 32 19.10 0.85 -1.96
N GLN A 33 19.33 -0.39 -1.54
CA GLN A 33 20.51 -1.16 -1.91
C GLN A 33 20.27 -1.81 -3.28
N LYS A 34 21.12 -1.54 -4.27
CA LYS A 34 20.93 -1.99 -5.66
C LYS A 34 21.81 -3.17 -6.06
N GLU A 35 22.82 -3.45 -5.25
CA GLU A 35 23.81 -4.53 -5.51
C GLU A 35 23.61 -5.68 -4.52
N ILE A 36 22.35 -6.18 -4.45
CA ILE A 36 21.95 -7.26 -3.55
C ILE A 36 21.11 -8.29 -4.30
N GLY A 37 20.95 -9.45 -3.68
CA GLY A 37 20.03 -10.48 -4.16
C GLY A 37 20.70 -11.61 -4.94
N LYS A 38 19.85 -12.46 -5.52
CA LYS A 38 20.25 -13.65 -6.28
C LYS A 38 20.22 -13.36 -7.79
N PRO A 39 20.97 -14.13 -8.62
CA PRO A 39 20.87 -14.03 -10.06
C PRO A 39 19.45 -14.23 -10.58
N LEU A 40 19.07 -13.49 -11.62
CA LEU A 40 17.69 -13.45 -12.14
C LEU A 40 17.10 -14.83 -12.43
N MET A 41 17.83 -15.71 -13.10
CA MET A 41 17.32 -17.06 -13.42
C MET A 41 17.04 -17.91 -12.17
N GLN A 42 17.82 -17.73 -11.11
CA GLN A 42 17.57 -18.36 -9.82
C GLN A 42 16.33 -17.74 -9.15
N VAL A 43 16.16 -16.43 -9.23
CA VAL A 43 14.96 -15.73 -8.69
C VAL A 43 13.70 -16.22 -9.38
N LEU A 44 13.71 -16.33 -10.71
CA LEU A 44 12.57 -16.84 -11.49
C LEU A 44 12.21 -18.27 -11.09
N SER A 45 13.19 -19.12 -10.80
CA SER A 45 12.93 -20.49 -10.34
C SER A 45 12.39 -20.58 -8.92
N LEU A 46 12.67 -19.58 -8.08
CA LEU A 46 12.23 -19.51 -6.68
C LEU A 46 10.89 -18.78 -6.52
N ARG A 47 10.51 -17.92 -7.46
CA ARG A 47 9.30 -17.10 -7.38
C ARG A 47 8.03 -17.96 -7.23
N HIS A 48 7.32 -17.78 -6.15
CA HIS A 48 6.02 -18.42 -5.90
C HIS A 48 5.12 -17.51 -5.06
N SER A 49 3.84 -17.83 -4.99
CA SER A 49 2.89 -17.16 -4.09
C SER A 49 2.81 -17.89 -2.75
N SER A 50 3.01 -17.17 -1.65
CA SER A 50 2.83 -17.68 -0.29
C SER A 50 1.76 -16.88 0.45
N ARG A 51 1.02 -17.54 1.34
CA ARG A 51 -0.05 -16.93 2.15
C ARG A 51 0.18 -17.09 3.65
N ASP A 52 1.35 -17.61 4.03
CA ASP A 52 1.78 -17.76 5.42
C ASP A 52 2.80 -16.67 5.74
N PHE A 53 2.40 -15.76 6.61
CA PHE A 53 3.19 -14.58 6.97
C PHE A 53 3.44 -14.54 8.46
N ASP A 54 4.70 -14.32 8.84
CA ASP A 54 5.04 -13.87 10.19
C ASP A 54 4.52 -12.43 10.36
N PRO A 55 3.85 -12.09 11.47
CA PRO A 55 3.35 -10.72 11.71
C PRO A 55 4.46 -9.69 11.95
N LYS A 56 5.71 -10.11 12.06
CA LYS A 56 6.86 -9.23 12.30
C LYS A 56 6.96 -8.17 11.19
N PRO A 57 7.04 -6.87 11.53
CA PRO A 57 7.24 -5.81 10.55
C PRO A 57 8.53 -5.99 9.75
N LEU A 58 8.52 -5.62 8.48
CA LEU A 58 9.74 -5.56 7.68
C LEU A 58 10.70 -4.51 8.26
N LEU A 59 11.99 -4.78 8.14
CA LEU A 59 13.00 -3.78 8.45
C LEU A 59 12.86 -2.57 7.50
N PRO A 60 13.14 -1.34 7.92
CA PRO A 60 13.06 -0.17 7.06
C PRO A 60 13.88 -0.29 5.76
N GLN A 61 15.02 -0.97 5.81
CA GLN A 61 15.86 -1.22 4.64
C GLN A 61 15.19 -2.17 3.65
N ASP A 62 14.56 -3.25 4.15
CA ASP A 62 13.84 -4.23 3.31
C ASP A 62 12.64 -3.59 2.65
N LEU A 63 11.91 -2.74 3.39
CA LEU A 63 10.78 -1.98 2.86
C LEU A 63 11.24 -1.00 1.76
N SER A 64 12.33 -0.28 1.99
CA SER A 64 12.91 0.63 0.99
C SER A 64 13.31 -0.09 -0.28
N ASN A 65 14.02 -1.21 -0.13
CA ASN A 65 14.47 -2.03 -1.25
C ASN A 65 13.28 -2.62 -2.04
N LEU A 66 12.25 -3.11 -1.34
CA LEU A 66 11.02 -3.63 -1.94
C LEU A 66 10.30 -2.57 -2.78
N LEU A 67 10.09 -1.38 -2.21
CA LEU A 67 9.37 -0.31 -2.89
C LEU A 67 10.16 0.23 -4.09
N TRP A 68 11.48 0.34 -3.94
CA TRP A 68 12.33 0.72 -5.06
C TRP A 68 12.34 -0.35 -6.16
N ALA A 69 12.41 -1.62 -5.80
CA ALA A 69 12.34 -2.70 -6.78
C ALA A 69 11.00 -2.68 -7.53
N ALA A 70 9.89 -2.49 -6.81
CA ALA A 70 8.55 -2.48 -7.38
C ALA A 70 8.36 -1.32 -8.37
N ASP A 71 8.57 -0.07 -7.93
CA ASP A 71 8.26 1.12 -8.73
C ASP A 71 9.19 2.33 -8.42
N GLY A 72 10.44 2.08 -8.05
CA GLY A 72 11.41 3.14 -7.79
C GLY A 72 11.96 3.80 -9.04
N ILE A 73 12.57 4.96 -8.89
CA ILE A 73 13.25 5.67 -9.98
C ILE A 73 14.62 5.04 -10.19
N ASN A 74 14.83 4.43 -11.36
CA ASN A 74 16.12 3.84 -11.75
C ASN A 74 16.90 4.69 -12.78
N ARG A 75 16.27 5.71 -13.35
CA ARG A 75 16.84 6.67 -14.31
C ARG A 75 16.57 8.10 -13.79
N GLY A 76 17.43 8.57 -12.90
CA GLY A 76 17.24 9.82 -12.16
C GLY A 76 16.98 11.05 -13.02
N GLU A 77 17.72 11.21 -14.12
CA GLU A 77 17.59 12.35 -15.05
C GLU A 77 16.20 12.43 -15.70
N SER A 78 15.63 11.28 -16.06
CA SER A 78 14.34 11.21 -16.76
C SER A 78 13.15 10.89 -15.84
N GLY A 79 13.38 10.57 -14.59
CA GLY A 79 12.37 10.14 -13.64
C GLY A 79 11.69 8.80 -13.96
N LYS A 80 12.25 8.04 -14.92
CA LYS A 80 11.70 6.74 -15.31
C LYS A 80 11.94 5.69 -14.24
N ARG A 81 11.01 4.72 -14.21
CA ARG A 81 10.87 3.76 -13.11
C ARG A 81 11.51 2.40 -13.41
N THR A 82 11.60 1.57 -12.38
CA THR A 82 11.98 0.15 -12.49
C THR A 82 10.94 -0.64 -13.29
N ALA A 83 9.66 -0.36 -13.09
CA ALA A 83 8.59 -0.88 -13.92
C ALA A 83 8.36 0.02 -15.15
N PRO A 84 8.08 -0.53 -16.33
CA PRO A 84 7.61 0.27 -17.46
C PRO A 84 6.17 0.72 -17.24
N SER A 85 5.76 1.81 -17.90
CA SER A 85 4.35 2.16 -18.04
C SER A 85 4.05 2.59 -19.48
N ALA A 86 2.86 2.28 -19.96
CA ALA A 86 2.41 2.65 -21.30
C ALA A 86 2.51 4.17 -21.46
N MET A 87 3.04 4.63 -22.59
CA MET A 87 3.26 6.06 -22.89
C MET A 87 4.00 6.84 -21.78
N ASN A 88 4.63 6.16 -20.84
CA ASN A 88 5.24 6.72 -19.63
C ASN A 88 4.26 7.57 -18.80
N TRP A 89 3.00 7.14 -18.71
CA TRP A 89 2.00 7.84 -17.91
C TRP A 89 2.29 7.81 -16.43
N GLN A 90 2.99 6.76 -15.96
CA GLN A 90 3.31 6.53 -14.54
C GLN A 90 2.06 6.74 -13.65
N GLU A 91 0.95 6.22 -14.11
CA GLU A 91 -0.37 6.43 -13.53
C GLU A 91 -0.59 5.65 -12.24
N THR A 92 0.28 4.68 -11.92
CA THR A 92 0.14 3.84 -10.73
C THR A 92 0.77 4.49 -9.51
N ASP A 93 -0.03 4.64 -8.47
CA ASP A 93 0.39 4.99 -7.12
C ASP A 93 0.48 3.72 -6.25
N VAL A 94 1.56 3.57 -5.49
CA VAL A 94 1.74 2.46 -4.56
C VAL A 94 1.39 2.92 -3.15
N TYR A 95 0.26 2.46 -2.63
CA TYR A 95 -0.12 2.65 -1.24
C TYR A 95 0.47 1.52 -0.39
N VAL A 96 1.04 1.87 0.74
CA VAL A 96 1.69 0.98 1.69
C VAL A 96 0.86 0.92 2.94
N ILE A 97 0.23 -0.23 3.21
CA ILE A 97 -0.62 -0.41 4.39
C ILE A 97 0.14 -1.22 5.43
N LEU A 98 0.37 -0.59 6.58
CA LEU A 98 1.06 -1.10 7.75
C LEU A 98 0.12 -1.14 8.96
N SER A 99 0.59 -1.63 10.10
CA SER A 99 -0.19 -1.71 11.34
C SER A 99 -0.56 -0.34 11.94
N ASP A 100 0.21 0.68 11.66
CA ASP A 100 0.01 2.04 12.16
C ASP A 100 -0.76 2.95 11.20
N GLY A 101 -0.88 2.56 9.93
CA GLY A 101 -1.65 3.32 8.95
C GLY A 101 -1.45 2.95 7.50
N ALA A 102 -2.03 3.76 6.64
CA ALA A 102 -1.80 3.73 5.20
C ALA A 102 -0.98 4.93 4.76
N PHE A 103 -0.02 4.68 3.88
CA PHE A 103 0.92 5.67 3.35
C PHE A 103 0.95 5.60 1.83
N LEU A 104 1.27 6.71 1.21
CA LEU A 104 1.59 6.78 -0.22
C LEU A 104 3.11 6.81 -0.41
N TYR A 105 3.65 5.89 -1.21
CA TYR A 105 5.07 5.88 -1.55
C TYR A 105 5.42 7.01 -2.50
N ASP A 106 6.37 7.83 -2.11
CA ASP A 106 7.01 8.85 -2.95
C ASP A 106 8.36 8.31 -3.44
N ALA A 107 8.40 7.87 -4.69
CA ALA A 107 9.63 7.31 -5.26
C ALA A 107 10.71 8.37 -5.51
N LYS A 108 10.36 9.66 -5.60
CA LYS A 108 11.33 10.74 -5.78
C LYS A 108 12.04 11.07 -4.47
N ALA A 109 11.28 11.16 -3.39
CA ALA A 109 11.82 11.42 -2.06
C ALA A 109 12.30 10.13 -1.36
N ASN A 110 11.96 8.94 -1.90
CA ASN A 110 12.10 7.65 -1.25
C ASN A 110 11.51 7.66 0.16
N SER A 111 10.26 8.08 0.27
CA SER A 111 9.58 8.27 1.55
C SER A 111 8.13 7.75 1.50
N LEU A 112 7.55 7.59 2.68
CA LEU A 112 6.14 7.26 2.86
C LEU A 112 5.40 8.50 3.36
N ASN A 113 4.47 9.01 2.57
CA ASN A 113 3.61 10.12 2.94
C ASN A 113 2.33 9.58 3.60
N PRO A 114 1.96 10.03 4.81
CA PRO A 114 0.80 9.51 5.53
C PRO A 114 -0.50 9.86 4.81
N VAL A 115 -1.42 8.88 4.74
CA VAL A 115 -2.77 9.02 4.19
C VAL A 115 -3.81 8.86 5.28
N ILE A 116 -3.71 7.79 6.07
CA ILE A 116 -4.64 7.50 7.17
C ILE A 116 -3.88 6.90 8.34
N ALA A 117 -4.20 7.34 9.56
CA ALA A 117 -3.74 6.72 10.80
C ALA A 117 -4.62 5.54 11.21
N GLY A 118 -4.02 4.59 11.91
CA GLY A 118 -4.65 3.40 12.46
C GLY A 118 -4.62 2.18 11.55
N ASP A 119 -4.80 1.01 12.12
CA ASP A 119 -4.69 -0.26 11.41
C ASP A 119 -5.87 -0.48 10.46
N VAL A 120 -5.61 -0.35 9.17
CA VAL A 120 -6.57 -0.59 8.09
C VAL A 120 -6.22 -1.83 7.26
N ARG A 121 -5.28 -2.68 7.71
CA ARG A 121 -4.86 -3.88 6.98
C ARG A 121 -6.02 -4.81 6.64
N ALA A 122 -6.98 -4.96 7.54
CA ALA A 122 -8.16 -5.78 7.31
C ALA A 122 -9.01 -5.36 6.10
N LEU A 123 -8.94 -4.10 5.67
CA LEU A 123 -9.65 -3.58 4.51
C LEU A 123 -8.92 -3.85 3.18
N ALA A 124 -7.62 -4.17 3.25
CA ALA A 124 -6.79 -4.39 2.07
C ALA A 124 -7.01 -5.77 1.42
N GLY A 125 -7.93 -6.58 1.94
CA GLY A 125 -8.33 -7.85 1.31
C GLY A 125 -9.30 -8.65 2.16
N THR A 126 -10.06 -9.50 1.47
CA THR A 126 -11.12 -10.33 2.09
C THR A 126 -10.61 -11.65 2.66
N GLN A 127 -9.34 -11.99 2.43
CA GLN A 127 -8.73 -13.25 2.89
C GLN A 127 -8.19 -13.09 4.32
N GLY A 128 -8.40 -14.09 5.17
CA GLY A 128 -8.13 -14.03 6.62
C GLY A 128 -6.69 -13.68 7.02
N PHE A 129 -5.69 -14.06 6.22
CA PHE A 129 -4.28 -13.78 6.50
C PHE A 129 -3.92 -12.28 6.36
N VAL A 130 -4.69 -11.51 5.58
CA VAL A 130 -4.35 -10.11 5.25
C VAL A 130 -4.27 -9.23 6.48
N LYS A 131 -5.21 -9.38 7.41
CA LYS A 131 -5.25 -8.59 8.66
C LYS A 131 -4.07 -8.84 9.59
N GLY A 132 -3.43 -9.99 9.49
CA GLY A 132 -2.30 -10.40 10.33
C GLY A 132 -0.95 -10.21 9.66
N ALA A 133 -0.90 -10.03 8.35
CA ALA A 133 0.34 -9.83 7.63
C ALA A 133 0.94 -8.43 7.92
N PRO A 134 2.27 -8.27 7.92
CA PRO A 134 2.91 -7.01 8.32
C PRO A 134 2.68 -5.88 7.33
N LEU A 135 2.52 -6.19 6.05
CA LEU A 135 2.48 -5.22 4.95
C LEU A 135 1.52 -5.67 3.84
N THR A 136 0.76 -4.73 3.31
CA THR A 136 0.07 -4.87 2.03
C THR A 136 0.33 -3.66 1.15
N LEU A 137 0.85 -3.88 -0.05
CA LEU A 137 0.89 -2.90 -1.13
C LEU A 137 -0.48 -2.89 -1.82
N VAL A 138 -1.01 -1.70 -2.08
CA VAL A 138 -2.24 -1.51 -2.86
C VAL A 138 -1.91 -0.65 -4.06
N TYR A 139 -2.13 -1.18 -5.25
CA TYR A 139 -1.86 -0.51 -6.51
C TYR A 139 -3.08 0.25 -6.97
N VAL A 140 -2.97 1.57 -6.96
CA VAL A 140 -4.04 2.49 -7.33
C VAL A 140 -3.62 3.22 -8.59
N VAL A 141 -4.43 3.13 -9.63
CA VAL A 141 -4.18 3.86 -10.88
C VAL A 141 -4.98 5.16 -10.92
N ASP A 142 -4.38 6.19 -11.42
CA ASP A 142 -4.98 7.51 -11.62
C ASP A 142 -5.25 7.73 -13.12
N TYR A 143 -6.49 7.50 -13.54
CA TYR A 143 -6.90 7.66 -14.94
C TYR A 143 -6.77 9.08 -15.47
N ALA A 144 -6.69 10.09 -14.57
CA ALA A 144 -6.45 11.47 -14.99
C ALA A 144 -5.05 11.67 -15.59
N ARG A 145 -4.07 10.81 -15.23
CA ARG A 145 -2.72 10.84 -15.81
C ARG A 145 -2.67 10.19 -17.20
N MET A 146 -3.63 9.31 -17.55
CA MET A 146 -3.68 8.59 -18.82
C MET A 146 -4.32 9.45 -19.91
N THR A 147 -3.66 10.58 -20.20
CA THR A 147 -4.12 11.54 -21.19
C THR A 147 -4.18 10.90 -22.58
N LYS A 148 -5.26 11.18 -23.34
CA LYS A 148 -5.52 10.65 -24.69
C LYS A 148 -5.84 9.15 -24.77
N ALA A 149 -5.90 8.41 -23.65
CA ALA A 149 -6.37 7.04 -23.62
C ALA A 149 -7.91 7.02 -23.55
N ASN A 150 -8.53 6.15 -24.33
CA ASN A 150 -9.96 5.82 -24.18
C ASN A 150 -10.17 4.91 -22.96
N ASP A 151 -11.42 4.63 -22.60
CA ASP A 151 -11.72 3.86 -21.39
C ASP A 151 -11.28 2.38 -21.47
N GLU A 152 -11.22 1.80 -22.66
CA GLU A 152 -10.72 0.45 -22.87
C GLU A 152 -9.19 0.40 -22.69
N ASP A 153 -8.49 1.32 -23.32
CA ASP A 153 -7.04 1.49 -23.17
C ASP A 153 -6.64 1.73 -21.71
N LYS A 154 -7.40 2.59 -21.00
CA LYS A 154 -7.15 2.84 -19.57
C LYS A 154 -7.21 1.56 -18.75
N LYS A 155 -8.23 0.71 -19.00
CA LYS A 155 -8.37 -0.56 -18.29
C LYS A 155 -7.26 -1.54 -18.65
N LEU A 156 -6.93 -1.65 -19.94
CA LEU A 156 -5.93 -2.60 -20.44
C LEU A 156 -4.53 -2.24 -19.93
N TYR A 157 -4.10 -1.01 -20.20
CA TYR A 157 -2.73 -0.61 -19.88
C TYR A 157 -2.49 -0.49 -18.38
N SER A 158 -3.45 0.05 -17.62
CA SER A 158 -3.30 0.13 -16.17
C SER A 158 -3.20 -1.25 -15.51
N ALA A 159 -3.94 -2.24 -16.01
CA ALA A 159 -3.83 -3.61 -15.49
C ALA A 159 -2.47 -4.24 -15.85
N ALA A 160 -1.96 -4.00 -17.05
CA ALA A 160 -0.64 -4.47 -17.48
C ALA A 160 0.49 -3.81 -16.67
N ASP A 161 0.44 -2.48 -16.53
CA ASP A 161 1.46 -1.69 -15.84
C ASP A 161 1.52 -2.05 -14.34
N VAL A 162 0.37 -2.24 -13.69
CA VAL A 162 0.31 -2.78 -12.32
C VAL A 162 0.89 -4.21 -12.24
N GLY A 163 0.66 -5.03 -13.28
CA GLY A 163 1.27 -6.37 -13.36
C GLY A 163 2.79 -6.34 -13.37
N PHE A 164 3.41 -5.40 -14.08
CA PHE A 164 4.86 -5.20 -14.10
C PHE A 164 5.40 -4.79 -12.72
N ILE A 165 4.73 -3.86 -12.05
CA ILE A 165 5.10 -3.43 -10.69
C ILE A 165 4.99 -4.60 -9.71
N ALA A 166 3.89 -5.36 -9.77
CA ALA A 166 3.65 -6.49 -8.89
C ALA A 166 4.66 -7.61 -9.12
N GLU A 167 5.06 -7.87 -10.38
CA GLU A 167 6.09 -8.88 -10.66
C GLU A 167 7.46 -8.45 -10.17
N ASN A 168 7.84 -7.19 -10.32
CA ASN A 168 9.08 -6.66 -9.73
C ASN A 168 9.12 -6.92 -8.20
N ALA A 169 8.01 -6.69 -7.49
CA ALA A 169 7.91 -7.00 -6.07
C ALA A 169 8.02 -8.50 -5.78
N TYR A 170 7.41 -9.37 -6.62
CA TYR A 170 7.57 -10.81 -6.51
C TYR A 170 9.03 -11.25 -6.67
N LEU A 171 9.71 -10.73 -7.69
CA LEU A 171 11.11 -11.07 -7.95
C LEU A 171 12.03 -10.62 -6.80
N TYR A 172 11.80 -9.41 -6.29
CA TYR A 172 12.52 -8.94 -5.11
C TYR A 172 12.29 -9.88 -3.91
N CYS A 173 11.03 -10.21 -3.61
CA CYS A 173 10.68 -11.10 -2.51
C CYS A 173 11.33 -12.48 -2.66
N ALA A 174 11.27 -13.08 -3.85
CA ALA A 174 11.92 -14.37 -4.14
C ALA A 174 13.43 -14.29 -3.97
N SER A 175 14.06 -13.18 -4.34
CA SER A 175 15.49 -12.94 -4.17
C SER A 175 15.91 -12.87 -2.70
N GLN A 176 15.08 -12.26 -1.85
CA GLN A 176 15.36 -12.04 -0.42
C GLN A 176 14.76 -13.11 0.50
N GLY A 177 13.91 -14.02 -0.02
CA GLY A 177 13.25 -15.04 0.77
C GLY A 177 12.02 -14.56 1.53
N PHE A 178 11.36 -13.48 1.08
CA PHE A 178 10.09 -13.02 1.64
C PHE A 178 8.92 -13.84 1.09
N ALA A 179 7.92 -14.03 1.93
CA ALA A 179 6.59 -14.48 1.53
C ALA A 179 5.84 -13.34 0.81
N VAL A 180 5.16 -13.67 -0.29
CA VAL A 180 4.46 -12.67 -1.10
C VAL A 180 3.29 -13.27 -1.86
N VAL A 181 2.19 -12.52 -2.00
CA VAL A 181 1.07 -12.89 -2.87
C VAL A 181 0.33 -11.66 -3.41
N VAL A 182 0.19 -11.59 -4.73
CA VAL A 182 -0.71 -10.62 -5.39
C VAL A 182 -2.14 -11.18 -5.43
N ARG A 183 -3.15 -10.30 -5.33
CA ARG A 183 -4.56 -10.71 -5.30
C ARG A 183 -5.49 -9.60 -5.78
N GLY A 184 -6.61 -10.03 -6.37
CA GLY A 184 -7.74 -9.17 -6.73
C GLY A 184 -8.87 -9.13 -5.67
N SER A 185 -8.80 -9.97 -4.63
CA SER A 185 -9.79 -10.06 -3.55
C SER A 185 -9.68 -8.88 -2.58
N VAL A 186 -10.19 -7.73 -3.01
CA VAL A 186 -10.20 -6.46 -2.25
C VAL A 186 -11.63 -5.92 -2.30
N ASP A 187 -12.14 -5.46 -1.17
CA ASP A 187 -13.37 -4.66 -1.14
C ASP A 187 -13.03 -3.23 -1.60
N ARG A 188 -13.08 -3.04 -2.92
CA ARG A 188 -12.67 -1.79 -3.55
C ARG A 188 -13.49 -0.59 -3.10
N PRO A 189 -14.83 -0.65 -2.98
CA PRO A 189 -15.62 0.48 -2.51
C PRO A 189 -15.20 0.95 -1.12
N VAL A 190 -15.13 0.03 -0.15
CA VAL A 190 -14.79 0.34 1.25
C VAL A 190 -13.36 0.86 1.36
N LEU A 191 -12.40 0.21 0.67
CA LEU A 191 -11.00 0.64 0.73
C LEU A 191 -10.79 1.98 0.00
N SER A 192 -11.47 2.23 -1.12
CA SER A 192 -11.38 3.49 -1.85
C SER A 192 -11.89 4.68 -1.01
N GLU A 193 -13.03 4.50 -0.35
CA GLU A 193 -13.59 5.50 0.57
C GLU A 193 -12.60 5.78 1.71
N ARG A 194 -12.06 4.72 2.31
CA ARG A 194 -11.13 4.84 3.43
C ARG A 194 -9.83 5.53 3.04
N LEU A 195 -9.28 5.21 1.87
CA LEU A 195 -8.10 5.88 1.29
C LEU A 195 -8.41 7.26 0.71
N ARG A 196 -9.68 7.71 0.73
CA ARG A 196 -10.14 8.98 0.17
C ARG A 196 -9.75 9.15 -1.30
N LEU A 197 -9.88 8.05 -2.06
CA LEU A 197 -9.56 8.07 -3.48
C LEU A 197 -10.56 8.91 -4.27
N ARG A 198 -10.06 9.65 -5.26
CA ARG A 198 -10.92 10.37 -6.20
C ARG A 198 -11.64 9.40 -7.13
N PRO A 199 -12.74 9.83 -7.80
CA PRO A 199 -13.45 8.98 -8.77
C PRO A 199 -12.59 8.44 -9.90
N ASP A 200 -11.53 9.16 -10.29
CA ASP A 200 -10.58 8.76 -11.34
C ASP A 200 -9.53 7.76 -10.86
N GLN A 201 -9.39 7.58 -9.55
CA GLN A 201 -8.45 6.64 -8.97
C GLN A 201 -9.11 5.28 -8.76
N LYS A 202 -8.47 4.22 -9.24
CA LYS A 202 -9.00 2.85 -9.19
C LYS A 202 -8.02 1.89 -8.56
N ILE A 203 -8.46 1.12 -7.57
CA ILE A 203 -7.69 0.00 -7.02
C ILE A 203 -7.70 -1.13 -8.04
N ILE A 204 -6.54 -1.53 -8.53
CA ILE A 204 -6.40 -2.64 -9.48
C ILE A 204 -6.12 -3.95 -8.73
N LEU A 205 -5.00 -4.02 -8.01
CA LEU A 205 -4.57 -5.20 -7.26
C LEU A 205 -4.05 -4.80 -5.88
N ALA A 206 -3.93 -5.78 -4.99
CA ALA A 206 -3.20 -5.66 -3.74
C ALA A 206 -2.18 -6.79 -3.65
N GLN A 207 -1.05 -6.56 -2.96
CA GLN A 207 0.01 -7.53 -2.80
C GLN A 207 0.51 -7.54 -1.37
N THR A 208 0.33 -8.67 -0.69
CA THR A 208 0.78 -8.84 0.70
C THR A 208 2.21 -9.35 0.70
N VAL A 209 3.04 -8.79 1.56
CA VAL A 209 4.46 -9.13 1.73
C VAL A 209 4.79 -9.24 3.21
N GLY A 210 5.69 -10.16 3.56
CA GLY A 210 6.17 -10.36 4.92
C GLY A 210 7.27 -11.41 4.99
N TYR A 211 7.77 -11.66 6.19
CA TYR A 211 8.63 -12.83 6.40
C TYR A 211 7.78 -14.11 6.31
N PRO A 212 8.33 -15.20 5.79
CA PRO A 212 7.64 -16.50 5.82
C PRO A 212 7.48 -16.97 7.27
N LYS A 213 6.36 -17.66 7.53
CA LYS A 213 6.08 -18.27 8.83
C LYS A 213 6.66 -19.68 8.92
#